data_86a62f438bfa519e160d7b767ca224c3
#
_entry.id   86a62f438bfa519e160d7b767ca224c3
#
_cell.length_a   1.000
_cell.length_b   1.000
_cell.length_c   1.000
_cell.angle_alpha   90.00
_cell.angle_beta   90.00
_cell.angle_gamma   90.00
#
_symmetry.space_group_name_H-M   'P 1'
#
loop_
_entity.id
_entity.type
_entity.pdbx_description
1 polymer ?
#
loop_
_entity_poly.entity_id
_entity_poly.type
_entity_poly.pdbx_seq_one_letter_code
_entity_poly.pdbx_strand_id
1 'polypeptide(L)'
;MTTTFGAIGSGRRTRFFLRLAAAMPDRLRVGGVVTRSAERGEEVTAEWGVPAFRSIDELVRHERPDYLAAAVPWAAMPDAIREVAGRGIPVLAETPPAPDLAGLRSLWRDVGGTGLVQVAEQYLLMPGHAARLALVREGVIGEPTSVQVSSTHLYHAVSLIRGLLGVGFDAAEVRAGAFEAPLANPLGFGGWSGDGTPQRLTTTIATLDFGGRMGLYDFTDNQWWNPLRMRRVVVRGSIGELVDDRVIRLVDPTTPVESALIRRDTGVDLSLELRDLKHISFDGRVVYRNPFEGASRSDDDIAVADLLERMGAWARQEGPPPYPLAEACQDHLIGLAIGESAKTGGPVTTGKEAWAS
;
A
#
# COMPACT_ATOMS: atom_id res chain seq x y z
N MET A 1 -8.31 18.14 -13.12
CA MET A 1 -7.42 19.20 -12.57
C MET A 1 -6.09 18.54 -12.22
N THR A 2 -4.94 19.13 -12.54
CA THR A 2 -3.61 18.56 -12.22
C THR A 2 -3.38 18.62 -10.71
N THR A 3 -3.04 17.49 -10.08
CA THR A 3 -2.68 17.44 -8.66
C THR A 3 -1.26 17.95 -8.49
N THR A 4 -1.08 18.98 -7.64
CA THR A 4 0.23 19.56 -7.33
C THR A 4 0.63 19.19 -5.91
N PHE A 5 1.80 18.59 -5.71
CA PHE A 5 2.31 18.26 -4.38
C PHE A 5 3.77 18.66 -4.19
N GLY A 6 4.16 18.89 -2.94
CA GLY A 6 5.56 18.97 -2.55
C GLY A 6 6.01 17.67 -1.92
N ALA A 7 7.31 17.36 -1.97
CA ALA A 7 7.86 16.18 -1.31
C ALA A 7 8.85 16.57 -0.19
N ILE A 8 8.85 15.80 0.90
CA ILE A 8 9.81 15.93 2.00
C ILE A 8 10.70 14.70 2.03
N GLY A 9 12.01 14.89 1.85
CA GLY A 9 12.99 13.84 1.67
C GLY A 9 13.39 13.67 0.20
N SER A 10 14.55 13.06 -0.04
CA SER A 10 15.13 12.84 -1.38
C SER A 10 15.51 11.38 -1.62
N GLY A 11 14.91 10.47 -0.86
CA GLY A 11 15.15 9.04 -0.93
C GLY A 11 14.49 8.35 -2.13
N ARG A 12 14.63 7.01 -2.18
CA ARG A 12 14.07 6.17 -3.24
C ARG A 12 12.57 6.39 -3.47
N ARG A 13 11.79 6.56 -2.39
CA ARG A 13 10.34 6.72 -2.51
C ARG A 13 9.97 8.09 -3.10
N THR A 14 10.67 9.15 -2.71
CA THR A 14 10.53 10.46 -3.36
C THR A 14 10.84 10.37 -4.86
N ARG A 15 11.96 9.72 -5.24
CA ARG A 15 12.32 9.51 -6.65
C ARG A 15 11.24 8.73 -7.42
N PHE A 16 10.56 7.79 -6.76
CA PHE A 16 9.41 7.10 -7.35
C PHE A 16 8.25 8.08 -7.67
N PHE A 17 7.91 8.97 -6.74
CA PHE A 17 6.89 10.01 -6.99
C PHE A 17 7.29 10.98 -8.10
N LEU A 18 8.55 11.41 -8.11
CA LEU A 18 9.10 12.28 -9.17
C LEU A 18 9.02 11.62 -10.55
N ARG A 19 9.37 10.33 -10.65
CA ARG A 19 9.26 9.55 -11.87
C ARG A 19 7.82 9.46 -12.39
N LEU A 20 6.85 9.20 -11.50
CA LEU A 20 5.45 9.15 -11.87
C LEU A 20 4.94 10.52 -12.34
N ALA A 21 5.29 11.60 -11.65
CA ALA A 21 4.90 12.94 -12.05
C ALA A 21 5.51 13.34 -13.40
N ALA A 22 6.80 13.03 -13.63
CA ALA A 22 7.46 13.26 -14.93
C ALA A 22 6.81 12.46 -16.07
N ALA A 23 6.31 11.25 -15.79
CA ALA A 23 5.62 10.40 -16.77
C ALA A 23 4.14 10.80 -17.00
N MET A 24 3.57 11.67 -16.18
CA MET A 24 2.15 12.08 -16.24
C MET A 24 1.98 13.59 -15.92
N PRO A 25 2.65 14.50 -16.68
CA PRO A 25 2.69 15.93 -16.35
C PRO A 25 1.32 16.61 -16.39
N ASP A 26 0.38 16.07 -17.17
CA ASP A 26 -0.99 16.60 -17.25
C ASP A 26 -1.83 16.24 -16.02
N ARG A 27 -1.39 15.27 -15.22
CA ARG A 27 -2.12 14.74 -14.06
C ARG A 27 -1.44 15.05 -12.72
N LEU A 28 -0.10 14.93 -12.67
CA LEU A 28 0.71 15.10 -11.47
C LEU A 28 1.80 16.15 -11.70
N ARG A 29 1.99 17.05 -10.75
CA ARG A 29 3.05 18.04 -10.75
C ARG A 29 3.73 18.12 -9.40
N VAL A 30 5.06 18.12 -9.39
CA VAL A 30 5.83 18.32 -8.16
C VAL A 30 6.25 19.79 -8.09
N GLY A 31 5.74 20.51 -7.10
CA GLY A 31 6.03 21.91 -6.88
C GLY A 31 7.41 22.15 -6.24
N GLY A 32 8.00 21.12 -5.62
CA GLY A 32 9.33 21.19 -5.04
C GLY A 32 9.64 20.03 -4.10
N VAL A 33 10.92 19.91 -3.73
CA VAL A 33 11.40 18.91 -2.78
C VAL A 33 12.10 19.61 -1.60
N VAL A 34 11.69 19.29 -0.38
CA VAL A 34 12.38 19.74 0.84
C VAL A 34 13.42 18.72 1.24
N THR A 35 14.69 19.14 1.34
CA THR A 35 15.79 18.28 1.76
C THR A 35 16.74 18.98 2.70
N ARG A 36 17.27 18.25 3.70
CA ARG A 36 18.24 18.79 4.68
C ARG A 36 19.64 18.99 4.09
N SER A 37 20.00 18.28 3.01
CA SER A 37 21.29 18.41 2.34
C SER A 37 21.14 19.30 1.10
N ALA A 38 21.98 20.34 0.95
CA ALA A 38 22.03 21.17 -0.24
C ALA A 38 22.44 20.33 -1.46
N GLU A 39 23.47 19.52 -1.31
CA GLU A 39 23.98 18.61 -2.32
C GLU A 39 22.89 17.66 -2.87
N ARG A 40 22.09 17.03 -1.97
CA ARG A 40 20.95 16.22 -2.37
C ARG A 40 19.87 17.01 -3.07
N GLY A 41 19.70 18.27 -2.72
CA GLY A 41 18.78 19.19 -3.41
C GLY A 41 19.24 19.46 -4.84
N GLU A 42 20.52 19.74 -5.03
CA GLU A 42 21.14 19.96 -6.33
C GLU A 42 21.03 18.72 -7.23
N GLU A 43 21.28 17.50 -6.67
CA GLU A 43 21.06 16.22 -7.39
C GLU A 43 19.60 16.09 -7.90
N VAL A 44 18.62 16.35 -7.04
CA VAL A 44 17.19 16.26 -7.41
C VAL A 44 16.86 17.27 -8.51
N THR A 45 17.34 18.51 -8.38
CA THR A 45 17.09 19.57 -9.38
C THR A 45 17.76 19.23 -10.71
N ALA A 46 18.97 18.71 -10.69
CA ALA A 46 19.71 18.32 -11.90
C ALA A 46 19.06 17.11 -12.61
N GLU A 47 18.59 16.12 -11.84
CA GLU A 47 18.01 14.89 -12.40
C GLU A 47 16.56 15.09 -12.89
N TRP A 48 15.75 15.87 -12.17
CA TRP A 48 14.29 15.95 -12.38
C TRP A 48 13.78 17.33 -12.82
N GLY A 49 14.60 18.36 -12.81
CA GLY A 49 14.17 19.74 -13.10
C GLY A 49 13.24 20.33 -12.02
N VAL A 50 13.14 19.70 -10.86
CA VAL A 50 12.25 20.10 -9.77
C VAL A 50 13.03 20.95 -8.76
N PRO A 51 12.52 22.13 -8.33
CA PRO A 51 13.21 22.99 -7.37
C PRO A 51 13.36 22.32 -6.00
N ALA A 52 14.51 22.50 -5.38
CA ALA A 52 14.78 21.99 -4.04
C ALA A 52 14.85 23.13 -3.02
N PHE A 53 14.29 22.90 -1.84
CA PHE A 53 14.16 23.86 -0.74
C PHE A 53 14.77 23.29 0.53
N ARG A 54 15.13 24.18 1.47
CA ARG A 54 15.71 23.82 2.76
C ARG A 54 14.65 23.70 3.88
N SER A 55 13.46 24.24 3.63
CA SER A 55 12.35 24.22 4.58
C SER A 55 11.00 24.10 3.87
N ILE A 56 9.99 23.64 4.62
CA ILE A 56 8.59 23.62 4.16
C ILE A 56 8.13 25.03 3.84
N ASP A 57 8.49 26.01 4.65
CA ASP A 57 8.07 27.40 4.49
C ASP A 57 8.62 28.03 3.19
N GLU A 58 9.83 27.65 2.76
CA GLU A 58 10.38 28.08 1.47
C GLU A 58 9.59 27.46 0.31
N LEU A 59 9.31 26.15 0.37
CA LEU A 59 8.51 25.46 -0.65
C LEU A 59 7.13 26.09 -0.77
N VAL A 60 6.40 26.27 0.33
CA VAL A 60 5.02 26.77 0.33
C VAL A 60 4.94 28.25 -0.13
N ARG A 61 5.98 29.05 0.12
CA ARG A 61 6.06 30.41 -0.43
C ARG A 61 6.31 30.44 -1.95
N HIS A 62 7.05 29.45 -2.47
CA HIS A 62 7.33 29.33 -3.89
C HIS A 62 6.15 28.75 -4.66
N GLU A 63 5.53 27.71 -4.10
CA GLU A 63 4.42 26.95 -4.71
C GLU A 63 3.36 26.70 -3.63
N ARG A 64 2.10 26.71 -4.02
CA ARG A 64 0.98 26.31 -3.14
C ARG A 64 0.51 24.90 -3.52
N PRO A 65 1.15 23.85 -3.01
CA PRO A 65 0.75 22.49 -3.33
C PRO A 65 -0.59 22.15 -2.67
N ASP A 66 -1.32 21.19 -3.25
CA ASP A 66 -2.54 20.62 -2.65
C ASP A 66 -2.18 19.92 -1.32
N TYR A 67 -1.02 19.27 -1.26
CA TYR A 67 -0.52 18.56 -0.09
C TYR A 67 1.01 18.39 -0.11
N LEU A 68 1.58 17.91 1.00
CA LEU A 68 2.98 17.50 1.07
C LEU A 68 3.09 15.97 1.27
N ALA A 69 3.93 15.32 0.47
CA ALA A 69 4.25 13.89 0.61
C ALA A 69 5.52 13.75 1.45
N ALA A 70 5.41 13.16 2.64
CA ALA A 70 6.54 12.90 3.54
C ALA A 70 7.11 11.50 3.27
N ALA A 71 8.35 11.42 2.77
CA ALA A 71 9.08 10.20 2.48
C ALA A 71 10.47 10.25 3.11
N VAL A 72 10.50 10.20 4.43
CA VAL A 72 11.69 10.28 5.29
C VAL A 72 11.92 8.96 6.03
N PRO A 73 13.09 8.72 6.65
CA PRO A 73 13.31 7.54 7.48
C PRO A 73 12.26 7.39 8.59
N TRP A 74 11.89 6.17 8.94
CA TRP A 74 10.83 5.83 9.91
C TRP A 74 10.95 6.61 11.22
N ALA A 75 12.16 6.73 11.78
CA ALA A 75 12.39 7.46 13.03
C ALA A 75 12.06 8.97 12.92
N ALA A 76 12.13 9.55 11.72
CA ALA A 76 11.85 10.97 11.48
C ALA A 76 10.40 11.20 10.97
N MET A 77 9.66 10.14 10.66
CA MET A 77 8.33 10.26 10.07
C MET A 77 7.31 10.96 10.99
N PRO A 78 7.21 10.62 12.30
CA PRO A 78 6.26 11.30 13.19
C PRO A 78 6.50 12.81 13.27
N ASP A 79 7.76 13.26 13.29
CA ASP A 79 8.09 14.68 13.37
C ASP A 79 7.77 15.40 12.06
N ALA A 80 8.05 14.78 10.92
CA ALA A 80 7.68 15.33 9.62
C ALA A 80 6.14 15.48 9.49
N ILE A 81 5.37 14.50 9.95
CA ILE A 81 3.91 14.57 9.95
C ILE A 81 3.42 15.72 10.84
N ARG A 82 3.95 15.82 12.08
CA ARG A 82 3.60 16.92 13.01
C ARG A 82 3.92 18.28 12.42
N GLU A 83 5.09 18.40 11.81
CA GLU A 83 5.57 19.64 11.23
C GLU A 83 4.66 20.14 10.10
N VAL A 84 4.20 19.24 9.21
CA VAL A 84 3.30 19.58 8.10
C VAL A 84 1.89 19.85 8.61
N ALA A 85 1.32 18.94 9.41
CA ALA A 85 -0.03 19.07 9.94
C ALA A 85 -0.18 20.30 10.85
N GLY A 86 0.87 20.64 11.63
CA GLY A 86 0.90 21.84 12.48
C GLY A 86 0.84 23.15 11.70
N ARG A 87 1.14 23.14 10.39
CA ARG A 87 0.95 24.27 9.48
C ARG A 87 -0.44 24.30 8.82
N GLY A 88 -1.32 23.36 9.16
CA GLY A 88 -2.63 23.23 8.51
C GLY A 88 -2.57 22.68 7.08
N ILE A 89 -1.47 22.02 6.69
CA ILE A 89 -1.25 21.49 5.35
C ILE A 89 -1.61 20.00 5.35
N PRO A 90 -2.40 19.51 4.37
CA PRO A 90 -2.60 18.08 4.19
C PRO A 90 -1.28 17.35 3.95
N VAL A 91 -1.09 16.19 4.60
CA VAL A 91 0.12 15.38 4.47
C VAL A 91 -0.21 13.94 4.05
N LEU A 92 0.50 13.46 3.03
CA LEU A 92 0.58 12.06 2.67
C LEU A 92 1.88 11.49 3.25
N ALA A 93 1.79 10.71 4.32
CA ALA A 93 2.94 10.10 4.98
C ALA A 93 3.24 8.71 4.40
N GLU A 94 4.51 8.41 4.12
CA GLU A 94 4.94 7.04 3.81
C GLU A 94 4.72 6.09 4.99
N THR A 95 4.58 4.82 4.66
CA THR A 95 4.37 3.72 5.61
C THR A 95 5.68 3.28 6.29
N PRO A 96 5.64 2.92 7.58
CA PRO A 96 4.59 3.16 8.55
C PRO A 96 4.65 4.59 9.09
N PRO A 97 3.55 5.16 9.64
CA PRO A 97 3.52 6.54 10.12
C PRO A 97 4.33 6.78 11.40
N ALA A 98 4.66 5.71 12.14
CA ALA A 98 5.56 5.72 13.29
C ALA A 98 6.24 4.36 13.45
N PRO A 99 7.41 4.27 14.12
CA PRO A 99 8.20 3.04 14.19
C PRO A 99 7.61 1.97 15.13
N ASP A 100 6.87 2.37 16.15
CA ASP A 100 6.35 1.49 17.20
C ASP A 100 5.01 1.98 17.77
N LEU A 101 4.41 1.19 18.65
CA LEU A 101 3.11 1.48 19.25
C LEU A 101 3.11 2.79 20.07
N ALA A 102 4.18 3.06 20.80
CA ALA A 102 4.28 4.31 21.59
C ALA A 102 4.31 5.53 20.66
N GLY A 103 5.04 5.43 19.55
CA GLY A 103 5.07 6.43 18.50
C GLY A 103 3.71 6.62 17.82
N LEU A 104 2.98 5.54 17.51
CA LEU A 104 1.62 5.62 16.95
C LEU A 104 0.67 6.34 17.89
N ARG A 105 0.64 5.97 19.18
CA ARG A 105 -0.21 6.60 20.21
C ARG A 105 0.14 8.09 20.38
N SER A 106 1.42 8.43 20.41
CA SER A 106 1.86 9.82 20.50
C SER A 106 1.45 10.61 19.27
N LEU A 107 1.70 10.07 18.07
CA LEU A 107 1.33 10.73 16.82
C LEU A 107 -0.19 10.95 16.73
N TRP A 108 -0.99 9.92 17.06
CA TRP A 108 -2.45 10.03 17.06
C TRP A 108 -2.95 11.13 18.00
N ARG A 109 -2.41 11.20 19.23
CA ARG A 109 -2.76 12.25 20.19
C ARG A 109 -2.49 13.66 19.67
N ASP A 110 -1.37 13.80 18.94
CA ASP A 110 -0.90 15.11 18.49
C ASP A 110 -1.62 15.58 17.22
N VAL A 111 -1.93 14.66 16.29
CA VAL A 111 -2.46 15.03 14.96
C VAL A 111 -3.71 14.27 14.53
N GLY A 112 -4.14 13.22 15.24
CA GLY A 112 -5.30 12.39 14.84
C GLY A 112 -6.59 13.18 14.71
N GLY A 113 -6.82 14.17 15.57
CA GLY A 113 -7.99 15.05 15.52
C GLY A 113 -7.94 16.15 14.44
N THR A 114 -6.81 16.34 13.76
CA THR A 114 -6.69 17.39 12.73
C THR A 114 -7.41 17.06 11.43
N GLY A 115 -7.59 15.75 11.14
CA GLY A 115 -8.12 15.28 9.87
C GLY A 115 -7.21 15.55 8.66
N LEU A 116 -5.95 15.96 8.86
CA LEU A 116 -5.05 16.37 7.78
C LEU A 116 -4.10 15.28 7.29
N VAL A 117 -4.08 14.10 7.95
CA VAL A 117 -3.07 13.07 7.69
C VAL A 117 -3.67 11.87 6.96
N GLN A 118 -3.10 11.57 5.79
CA GLN A 118 -3.32 10.34 5.05
C GLN A 118 -2.00 9.57 4.95
N VAL A 119 -2.07 8.26 4.75
CA VAL A 119 -0.89 7.39 4.67
C VAL A 119 -0.80 6.72 3.29
N ALA A 120 0.43 6.55 2.81
CA ALA A 120 0.69 6.04 1.47
C ALA A 120 0.62 4.51 1.40
N GLU A 121 -0.53 3.95 1.82
CA GLU A 121 -0.85 2.54 1.66
C GLU A 121 -1.55 2.30 0.33
N GLN A 122 -0.82 1.76 -0.65
CA GLN A 122 -1.30 1.60 -2.02
C GLN A 122 -1.84 0.20 -2.36
N TYR A 123 -1.63 -0.81 -1.51
CA TYR A 123 -1.90 -2.20 -1.89
C TYR A 123 -3.36 -2.47 -2.26
N LEU A 124 -4.33 -1.87 -1.56
CA LEU A 124 -5.75 -1.99 -1.91
C LEU A 124 -6.10 -1.34 -3.25
N LEU A 125 -5.27 -0.42 -3.75
CA LEU A 125 -5.42 0.26 -5.04
C LEU A 125 -4.74 -0.49 -6.20
N MET A 126 -3.88 -1.48 -5.91
CA MET A 126 -3.28 -2.28 -6.97
C MET A 126 -4.37 -2.98 -7.79
N PRO A 127 -4.31 -2.95 -9.13
CA PRO A 127 -5.38 -3.44 -10.00
C PRO A 127 -5.97 -4.80 -9.62
N GLY A 128 -5.11 -5.80 -9.39
CA GLY A 128 -5.53 -7.14 -8.98
C GLY A 128 -6.21 -7.16 -7.61
N HIS A 129 -5.70 -6.41 -6.63
CA HIS A 129 -6.30 -6.34 -5.29
C HIS A 129 -7.61 -5.54 -5.30
N ALA A 130 -7.67 -4.45 -6.05
CA ALA A 130 -8.90 -3.66 -6.23
C ALA A 130 -10.01 -4.48 -6.88
N ALA A 131 -9.69 -5.30 -7.90
CA ALA A 131 -10.63 -6.21 -8.53
C ALA A 131 -11.16 -7.28 -7.55
N ARG A 132 -10.28 -7.91 -6.77
CA ARG A 132 -10.68 -8.89 -5.74
C ARG A 132 -11.57 -8.25 -4.67
N LEU A 133 -11.19 -7.06 -4.20
CA LEU A 133 -11.96 -6.31 -3.22
C LEU A 133 -13.36 -5.95 -3.75
N ALA A 134 -13.48 -5.60 -5.04
CA ALA A 134 -14.77 -5.35 -5.68
C ALA A 134 -15.67 -6.60 -5.63
N LEU A 135 -15.15 -7.78 -6.00
CA LEU A 135 -15.92 -9.03 -5.94
C LEU A 135 -16.36 -9.39 -4.51
N VAL A 136 -15.47 -9.21 -3.54
CA VAL A 136 -15.78 -9.47 -2.12
C VAL A 136 -16.88 -8.52 -1.63
N ARG A 137 -16.79 -7.22 -1.93
CA ARG A 137 -17.80 -6.22 -1.54
C ARG A 137 -19.15 -6.42 -2.24
N GLU A 138 -19.15 -6.96 -3.43
CA GLU A 138 -20.36 -7.35 -4.16
C GLU A 138 -20.98 -8.67 -3.65
N GLY A 139 -20.35 -9.34 -2.68
CA GLY A 139 -20.86 -10.59 -2.10
C GLY A 139 -20.73 -11.80 -3.01
N VAL A 140 -19.83 -11.78 -4.02
CA VAL A 140 -19.67 -12.87 -5.00
C VAL A 140 -19.40 -14.22 -4.34
N ILE A 141 -18.66 -14.23 -3.23
CA ILE A 141 -18.33 -15.42 -2.44
C ILE A 141 -19.11 -15.50 -1.11
N GLY A 142 -20.11 -14.64 -0.92
CA GLY A 142 -20.83 -14.46 0.33
C GLY A 142 -20.02 -13.70 1.39
N GLU A 143 -20.32 -13.96 2.67
CA GLU A 143 -19.60 -13.33 3.80
C GLU A 143 -18.17 -13.86 3.91
N PRO A 144 -17.14 -13.00 3.89
CA PRO A 144 -15.76 -13.42 4.08
C PRO A 144 -15.52 -14.03 5.46
N THR A 145 -14.93 -15.20 5.52
CA THR A 145 -14.63 -15.93 6.76
C THR A 145 -13.15 -16.05 7.04
N SER A 146 -12.32 -16.16 6.00
CA SER A 146 -10.87 -16.09 6.16
C SER A 146 -10.18 -15.49 4.94
N VAL A 147 -9.04 -14.82 5.20
CA VAL A 147 -8.17 -14.24 4.17
C VAL A 147 -6.73 -14.66 4.44
N GLN A 148 -6.07 -15.22 3.43
CA GLN A 148 -4.62 -15.46 3.45
C GLN A 148 -3.92 -14.48 2.52
N VAL A 149 -2.87 -13.85 3.02
CA VAL A 149 -1.96 -13.00 2.23
C VAL A 149 -0.54 -13.52 2.33
N SER A 150 0.02 -13.90 1.18
CA SER A 150 1.39 -14.36 1.00
C SER A 150 2.01 -13.61 -0.19
N SER A 151 1.96 -12.27 -0.15
CA SER A 151 2.39 -11.43 -1.27
C SER A 151 3.19 -10.21 -0.84
N THR A 152 3.00 -9.73 0.39
CA THR A 152 3.66 -8.54 0.93
C THR A 152 3.82 -8.68 2.45
N HIS A 153 4.55 -7.73 3.07
CA HIS A 153 4.97 -7.85 4.47
C HIS A 153 4.11 -7.04 5.42
N LEU A 154 3.99 -7.55 6.66
CA LEU A 154 3.47 -6.90 7.87
C LEU A 154 2.23 -6.00 7.58
N TYR A 155 2.33 -4.70 7.89
CA TYR A 155 1.22 -3.75 7.78
C TYR A 155 0.56 -3.70 6.39
N HIS A 156 1.29 -3.90 5.30
CA HIS A 156 0.71 -4.02 3.95
C HIS A 156 -0.13 -5.29 3.78
N ALA A 157 0.33 -6.42 4.34
CA ALA A 157 -0.46 -7.65 4.34
C ALA A 157 -1.69 -7.52 5.24
N VAL A 158 -1.54 -6.83 6.38
CA VAL A 158 -2.64 -6.56 7.32
C VAL A 158 -3.68 -5.66 6.67
N SER A 159 -3.29 -4.62 5.92
CA SER A 159 -4.24 -3.76 5.19
C SER A 159 -5.11 -4.56 4.21
N LEU A 160 -4.50 -5.50 3.48
CA LEU A 160 -5.22 -6.42 2.59
C LEU A 160 -6.14 -7.38 3.36
N ILE A 161 -5.66 -7.99 4.43
CA ILE A 161 -6.44 -8.91 5.27
C ILE A 161 -7.66 -8.19 5.85
N ARG A 162 -7.46 -7.02 6.49
CA ARG A 162 -8.54 -6.23 7.08
C ARG A 162 -9.53 -5.75 6.02
N GLY A 163 -9.02 -5.23 4.90
CA GLY A 163 -9.85 -4.73 3.80
C GLY A 163 -10.71 -5.80 3.16
N LEU A 164 -10.18 -7.02 2.97
CA LEU A 164 -10.90 -8.15 2.37
C LEU A 164 -11.84 -8.85 3.37
N LEU A 165 -11.50 -8.91 4.66
CA LEU A 165 -12.38 -9.44 5.71
C LEU A 165 -13.49 -8.45 6.11
N GLY A 166 -13.27 -7.15 5.93
CA GLY A 166 -14.19 -6.12 6.40
C GLY A 166 -14.28 -6.01 7.93
N VAL A 167 -13.18 -6.27 8.65
CA VAL A 167 -13.14 -6.29 10.12
C VAL A 167 -12.90 -4.91 10.77
N GLY A 168 -12.64 -3.88 9.96
CA GLY A 168 -12.46 -2.52 10.48
C GLY A 168 -11.39 -2.44 11.57
N PHE A 169 -11.77 -1.94 12.74
CA PHE A 169 -10.89 -1.75 13.90
C PHE A 169 -11.05 -2.84 14.98
N ASP A 170 -11.55 -4.02 14.62
CA ASP A 170 -11.69 -5.14 15.55
C ASP A 170 -10.33 -5.52 16.13
N ALA A 171 -10.35 -5.93 17.42
CA ALA A 171 -9.16 -6.48 18.05
C ALA A 171 -8.81 -7.84 17.45
N ALA A 172 -7.53 -8.15 17.38
CA ALA A 172 -7.02 -9.43 16.89
C ALA A 172 -6.23 -10.17 17.98
N GLU A 173 -6.46 -11.47 18.13
CA GLU A 173 -5.50 -12.36 18.78
C GLU A 173 -4.53 -12.87 17.71
N VAL A 174 -3.25 -12.54 17.87
CA VAL A 174 -2.19 -12.84 16.91
C VAL A 174 -1.32 -13.97 17.44
N ARG A 175 -1.14 -15.04 16.67
CA ARG A 175 -0.17 -16.11 16.94
C ARG A 175 0.76 -16.23 15.76
N ALA A 176 2.07 -16.07 15.97
CA ALA A 176 3.06 -16.09 14.92
C ALA A 176 4.27 -16.95 15.29
N GLY A 177 4.92 -17.48 14.26
CA GLY A 177 6.21 -18.14 14.33
C GLY A 177 7.10 -17.73 13.17
N ALA A 178 8.41 -17.72 13.40
CA ALA A 178 9.40 -17.44 12.37
C ALA A 178 10.44 -18.56 12.33
N PHE A 179 10.92 -18.87 11.13
CA PHE A 179 12.01 -19.79 10.91
C PHE A 179 12.92 -19.34 9.77
N GLU A 180 14.14 -19.76 9.78
CA GLU A 180 15.12 -19.49 8.73
C GLU A 180 15.35 -20.73 7.88
N ALA A 181 15.33 -20.54 6.54
CA ALA A 181 15.60 -21.58 5.58
C ALA A 181 16.45 -21.06 4.41
N PRO A 182 17.23 -21.95 3.75
CA PRO A 182 17.97 -21.56 2.57
C PRO A 182 17.04 -21.21 1.40
N LEU A 183 17.25 -20.03 0.78
CA LEU A 183 16.58 -19.61 -0.42
C LEU A 183 17.52 -18.74 -1.26
N ALA A 184 17.63 -19.01 -2.55
CA ALA A 184 18.33 -18.11 -3.45
C ALA A 184 17.55 -16.80 -3.59
N ASN A 185 18.26 -15.68 -3.62
CA ASN A 185 17.69 -14.34 -3.78
C ASN A 185 18.43 -13.58 -4.89
N PRO A 186 18.28 -14.00 -6.15
CA PRO A 186 19.10 -13.53 -7.25
C PRO A 186 18.71 -12.13 -7.77
N LEU A 187 17.61 -11.56 -7.30
CA LEU A 187 17.10 -10.25 -7.72
C LEU A 187 17.02 -9.30 -6.53
N GLY A 188 17.45 -8.06 -6.72
CA GLY A 188 17.40 -7.00 -5.72
C GLY A 188 17.21 -5.62 -6.37
N PHE A 189 17.33 -4.55 -5.61
CA PHE A 189 17.18 -3.17 -6.13
C PHE A 189 18.19 -2.79 -7.21
N GLY A 190 19.35 -3.45 -7.24
CA GLY A 190 20.37 -3.28 -8.29
C GLY A 190 20.15 -4.15 -9.53
N GLY A 191 19.04 -4.89 -9.61
CA GLY A 191 18.78 -5.87 -10.67
C GLY A 191 19.27 -7.28 -10.30
N TRP A 192 19.52 -8.09 -11.32
CA TRP A 192 20.01 -9.46 -11.16
C TRP A 192 21.46 -9.48 -10.66
N SER A 193 21.70 -10.20 -9.56
CA SER A 193 23.07 -10.31 -8.97
C SER A 193 24.01 -11.24 -9.76
N GLY A 194 23.46 -12.14 -10.54
CA GLY A 194 24.21 -13.23 -11.18
C GLY A 194 24.60 -14.35 -10.19
N ASP A 195 24.24 -14.24 -8.90
CA ASP A 195 24.51 -15.22 -7.86
C ASP A 195 23.21 -15.93 -7.45
N GLY A 196 23.15 -17.24 -7.68
CA GLY A 196 22.05 -18.11 -7.27
C GLY A 196 22.30 -18.87 -5.96
N THR A 197 23.35 -18.52 -5.21
CA THR A 197 23.67 -19.19 -3.94
C THR A 197 22.58 -18.98 -2.91
N PRO A 198 22.00 -20.06 -2.33
CA PRO A 198 20.99 -19.92 -1.27
C PRO A 198 21.55 -19.23 -0.02
N GLN A 199 20.79 -18.25 0.47
CA GLN A 199 21.07 -17.52 1.70
C GLN A 199 20.00 -17.87 2.74
N ARG A 200 20.31 -17.77 4.03
CA ARG A 200 19.30 -17.93 5.08
C ARG A 200 18.37 -16.72 5.06
N LEU A 201 17.10 -16.96 4.74
CA LEU A 201 16.03 -15.97 4.76
C LEU A 201 14.98 -16.37 5.78
N THR A 202 14.40 -15.39 6.46
CA THR A 202 13.35 -15.60 7.46
C THR A 202 12.01 -15.73 6.77
N THR A 203 11.25 -16.75 7.15
CA THR A 203 9.81 -16.87 6.84
C THR A 203 9.03 -16.69 8.13
N THR A 204 8.06 -15.78 8.12
CA THR A 204 7.12 -15.55 9.23
C THR A 204 5.73 -16.01 8.81
N ILE A 205 5.10 -16.83 9.66
CA ILE A 205 3.72 -17.30 9.48
C ILE A 205 2.92 -16.86 10.70
N ALA A 206 1.73 -16.30 10.47
CA ALA A 206 0.84 -15.89 11.55
C ALA A 206 -0.63 -16.17 11.27
N THR A 207 -1.39 -16.37 12.33
CA THR A 207 -2.86 -16.32 12.37
C THR A 207 -3.31 -15.08 13.12
N LEU A 208 -4.37 -14.44 12.62
CA LEU A 208 -4.98 -13.23 13.13
C LEU A 208 -6.46 -13.53 13.37
N ASP A 209 -6.86 -13.81 14.62
CA ASP A 209 -8.25 -14.12 14.97
C ASP A 209 -8.97 -12.83 15.36
N PHE A 210 -9.99 -12.46 14.58
CA PHE A 210 -10.86 -11.30 14.79
C PHE A 210 -12.23 -11.68 15.39
N GLY A 211 -12.29 -12.77 16.15
CA GLY A 211 -13.54 -13.18 16.78
C GLY A 211 -14.54 -13.83 15.80
N GLY A 212 -14.07 -14.84 15.05
CA GLY A 212 -14.87 -15.58 14.06
C GLY A 212 -14.53 -15.30 12.60
N ARG A 213 -13.63 -14.38 12.33
CA ARG A 213 -13.00 -14.16 11.03
C ARG A 213 -11.49 -14.29 11.17
N MET A 214 -10.85 -15.00 10.23
CA MET A 214 -9.44 -15.37 10.37
C MET A 214 -8.58 -14.75 9.27
N GLY A 215 -7.53 -14.03 9.68
CA GLY A 215 -6.42 -13.66 8.82
C GLY A 215 -5.29 -14.70 8.88
N LEU A 216 -4.64 -14.98 7.76
CA LEU A 216 -3.42 -15.78 7.67
C LEU A 216 -2.35 -14.94 6.95
N TYR A 217 -1.22 -14.79 7.60
CA TYR A 217 -0.04 -14.13 7.06
C TYR A 217 1.06 -15.15 6.84
N ASP A 218 1.66 -15.12 5.65
CA ASP A 218 2.78 -15.99 5.26
C ASP A 218 3.72 -15.20 4.36
N PHE A 219 4.91 -14.92 4.84
CA PHE A 219 5.85 -14.08 4.12
C PHE A 219 7.30 -14.49 4.38
N THR A 220 8.04 -14.72 3.29
CA THR A 220 9.50 -14.88 3.32
C THR A 220 10.16 -13.55 2.99
N ASP A 221 11.24 -13.19 3.66
CA ASP A 221 12.01 -11.98 3.36
C ASP A 221 12.27 -11.83 1.86
N ASN A 222 12.06 -10.62 1.34
CA ASN A 222 12.18 -10.27 -0.07
C ASN A 222 11.18 -10.94 -1.02
N GLN A 223 10.13 -11.61 -0.53
CA GLN A 223 9.16 -12.32 -1.36
C GLN A 223 8.52 -11.44 -2.44
N TRP A 224 8.33 -10.15 -2.19
CA TRP A 224 7.69 -9.25 -3.18
C TRP A 224 8.51 -9.03 -4.45
N TRP A 225 9.83 -9.31 -4.44
CA TRP A 225 10.67 -9.29 -5.66
C TRP A 225 11.42 -10.60 -5.92
N ASN A 226 11.40 -11.57 -5.01
CA ASN A 226 12.08 -12.84 -5.22
C ASN A 226 11.33 -13.69 -6.27
N PRO A 227 11.95 -13.99 -7.42
CA PRO A 227 11.28 -14.73 -8.50
C PRO A 227 10.99 -16.19 -8.17
N LEU A 228 11.54 -16.71 -7.07
CA LEU A 228 11.34 -18.09 -6.60
C LEU A 228 10.20 -18.20 -5.58
N ARG A 229 9.46 -17.13 -5.32
CA ARG A 229 8.28 -17.13 -4.43
C ARG A 229 7.07 -16.61 -5.17
N MET A 230 6.03 -17.43 -5.21
CA MET A 230 4.73 -17.01 -5.75
C MET A 230 4.03 -16.08 -4.74
N ARG A 231 3.32 -15.10 -5.26
CA ARG A 231 2.42 -14.26 -4.48
C ARG A 231 1.05 -14.92 -4.46
N ARG A 232 0.39 -14.96 -3.30
CA ARG A 232 -0.93 -15.57 -3.13
C ARG A 232 -1.83 -14.71 -2.28
N VAL A 233 -3.08 -14.62 -2.70
CA VAL A 233 -4.19 -14.08 -1.92
C VAL A 233 -5.36 -15.05 -2.02
N VAL A 234 -5.78 -15.59 -0.88
CA VAL A 234 -6.94 -16.47 -0.80
C VAL A 234 -8.00 -15.81 0.06
N VAL A 235 -9.24 -15.73 -0.43
CA VAL A 235 -10.39 -15.26 0.35
C VAL A 235 -11.45 -16.34 0.35
N ARG A 236 -11.77 -16.86 1.55
CA ARG A 236 -12.85 -17.82 1.73
C ARG A 236 -14.09 -17.10 2.23
N GLY A 237 -15.20 -17.38 1.58
CA GLY A 237 -16.51 -16.86 1.97
C GLY A 237 -17.52 -17.98 2.23
N SER A 238 -18.70 -17.60 2.66
CA SER A 238 -19.75 -18.55 3.06
C SER A 238 -20.34 -19.38 1.91
N ILE A 239 -20.21 -18.91 0.64
CA ILE A 239 -20.73 -19.59 -0.55
C ILE A 239 -19.69 -19.72 -1.67
N GLY A 240 -18.42 -19.44 -1.41
CA GLY A 240 -17.37 -19.57 -2.40
C GLY A 240 -15.99 -19.24 -1.86
N GLU A 241 -15.00 -19.38 -2.72
CA GLU A 241 -13.59 -19.09 -2.44
C GLU A 241 -12.97 -18.38 -3.65
N LEU A 242 -12.11 -17.41 -3.37
CA LEU A 242 -11.26 -16.78 -4.35
C LEU A 242 -9.80 -17.15 -4.05
N VAL A 243 -9.09 -17.68 -5.04
CA VAL A 243 -7.66 -18.01 -4.97
C VAL A 243 -6.94 -17.30 -6.10
N ASP A 244 -6.17 -16.28 -5.77
CA ASP A 244 -5.53 -15.36 -6.71
C ASP A 244 -6.53 -14.75 -7.70
N ASP A 245 -6.62 -15.25 -8.91
CA ASP A 245 -7.54 -14.76 -9.93
C ASP A 245 -8.70 -15.74 -10.23
N ARG A 246 -8.77 -16.87 -9.53
CA ARG A 246 -9.81 -17.88 -9.71
C ARG A 246 -10.85 -17.79 -8.61
N VAL A 247 -12.12 -17.94 -8.97
CA VAL A 247 -13.26 -17.88 -8.06
C VAL A 247 -14.13 -19.11 -8.29
N ILE A 248 -14.39 -19.88 -7.22
CA ILE A 248 -15.43 -20.89 -7.20
C ILE A 248 -16.56 -20.41 -6.28
N ARG A 249 -17.81 -20.52 -6.73
CA ARG A 249 -18.97 -20.07 -5.96
C ARG A 249 -20.24 -20.83 -6.30
N LEU A 250 -21.18 -20.87 -5.38
CA LEU A 250 -22.55 -21.33 -5.67
C LEU A 250 -23.31 -20.21 -6.41
N VAL A 251 -23.96 -20.55 -7.52
CA VAL A 251 -24.92 -19.66 -8.22
C VAL A 251 -26.37 -19.97 -7.85
N ASP A 252 -26.62 -21.21 -7.42
CA ASP A 252 -27.83 -21.70 -6.77
C ASP A 252 -27.45 -22.83 -5.78
N PRO A 253 -28.37 -23.37 -4.95
CA PRO A 253 -28.04 -24.33 -3.90
C PRO A 253 -27.32 -25.62 -4.36
N THR A 254 -27.32 -25.92 -5.64
CA THR A 254 -26.79 -27.19 -6.18
C THR A 254 -25.74 -27.03 -7.27
N THR A 255 -25.48 -25.77 -7.69
CA THR A 255 -24.64 -25.51 -8.87
C THR A 255 -23.41 -24.67 -8.49
N PRO A 256 -22.25 -25.31 -8.18
CA PRO A 256 -21.00 -24.62 -8.08
C PRO A 256 -20.48 -24.26 -9.49
N VAL A 257 -20.01 -23.03 -9.66
CA VAL A 257 -19.36 -22.56 -10.90
C VAL A 257 -17.97 -22.05 -10.61
N GLU A 258 -17.07 -22.19 -11.57
CA GLU A 258 -15.74 -21.62 -11.53
C GLU A 258 -15.61 -20.53 -12.59
N SER A 259 -15.06 -19.39 -12.19
CA SER A 259 -14.80 -18.24 -13.05
C SER A 259 -13.43 -17.64 -12.72
N ALA A 260 -12.94 -16.73 -13.54
CA ALA A 260 -11.66 -16.06 -13.29
C ALA A 260 -11.75 -14.55 -13.48
N LEU A 261 -10.89 -13.84 -12.77
CA LEU A 261 -10.54 -12.46 -13.06
C LEU A 261 -9.64 -12.44 -14.29
N ILE A 262 -10.10 -11.83 -15.37
CA ILE A 262 -9.38 -11.78 -16.65
C ILE A 262 -8.79 -10.39 -16.82
N ARG A 263 -7.45 -10.30 -16.84
CA ARG A 263 -6.73 -9.07 -17.22
C ARG A 263 -6.84 -8.89 -18.72
N ARG A 264 -7.25 -7.71 -19.13
CA ARG A 264 -7.23 -7.30 -20.53
C ARG A 264 -6.16 -6.22 -20.72
N ASP A 265 -5.11 -6.61 -21.40
CA ASP A 265 -4.08 -5.69 -21.86
C ASP A 265 -4.39 -5.24 -23.29
N THR A 266 -4.00 -4.03 -23.65
CA THR A 266 -4.08 -3.47 -25.01
C THR A 266 -2.71 -2.93 -25.41
N GLY A 267 -2.50 -2.76 -26.71
CA GLY A 267 -1.31 -2.08 -27.19
C GLY A 267 -1.40 -0.55 -27.02
N VAL A 268 -0.28 0.10 -27.23
CA VAL A 268 -0.13 1.56 -27.24
C VAL A 268 0.31 1.98 -28.66
N ASP A 269 -0.20 3.09 -29.16
CA ASP A 269 0.14 3.64 -30.47
C ASP A 269 0.02 2.64 -31.63
N LEU A 270 -1.06 1.86 -31.63
CA LEU A 270 -1.36 0.79 -32.60
C LEU A 270 -0.41 -0.42 -32.53
N SER A 271 0.49 -0.50 -31.55
CA SER A 271 1.34 -1.66 -31.28
C SER A 271 0.64 -2.61 -30.33
N LEU A 272 0.35 -3.84 -30.77
CA LEU A 272 -0.28 -4.87 -29.95
C LEU A 272 0.72 -5.68 -29.10
N GLU A 273 2.02 -5.50 -29.34
CA GLU A 273 3.11 -6.14 -28.60
C GLU A 273 3.37 -5.49 -27.24
N LEU A 274 3.04 -4.20 -27.10
CA LEU A 274 3.10 -3.50 -25.82
C LEU A 274 1.90 -3.88 -24.96
N ARG A 275 2.17 -4.18 -23.69
CA ARG A 275 1.15 -4.55 -22.70
C ARG A 275 0.84 -3.38 -21.81
N ASP A 276 -0.37 -2.83 -21.98
CA ASP A 276 -0.91 -1.79 -21.12
C ASP A 276 -2.25 -2.28 -20.54
N LEU A 277 -2.36 -2.36 -19.23
CA LEU A 277 -3.57 -2.83 -18.58
C LEU A 277 -4.75 -1.90 -18.92
N LYS A 278 -5.76 -2.42 -19.57
CA LYS A 278 -7.01 -1.70 -19.86
C LYS A 278 -8.02 -1.85 -18.74
N HIS A 279 -8.30 -3.09 -18.37
CA HIS A 279 -9.27 -3.42 -17.32
C HIS A 279 -9.08 -4.86 -16.81
N ILE A 280 -9.75 -5.17 -15.71
CA ILE A 280 -9.96 -6.53 -15.23
C ILE A 280 -11.46 -6.81 -15.26
N SER A 281 -11.83 -7.97 -15.81
CA SER A 281 -13.24 -8.41 -15.90
C SER A 281 -13.47 -9.71 -15.13
N PHE A 282 -14.72 -9.93 -14.73
CA PHE A 282 -15.21 -11.14 -14.10
C PHE A 282 -16.61 -11.44 -14.65
N ASP A 283 -16.87 -12.68 -15.09
CA ASP A 283 -18.15 -13.10 -15.70
C ASP A 283 -18.64 -12.13 -16.79
N GLY A 284 -17.71 -11.71 -17.68
CA GLY A 284 -18.03 -10.79 -18.78
C GLY A 284 -18.23 -9.32 -18.37
N ARG A 285 -18.14 -8.99 -17.09
CA ARG A 285 -18.35 -7.65 -16.53
C ARG A 285 -17.04 -7.04 -16.09
N VAL A 286 -16.80 -5.76 -16.40
CA VAL A 286 -15.60 -5.03 -15.95
C VAL A 286 -15.74 -4.70 -14.46
N VAL A 287 -14.78 -5.18 -13.65
CA VAL A 287 -14.74 -4.97 -12.19
C VAL A 287 -13.63 -4.00 -11.76
N TYR A 288 -12.66 -3.75 -12.63
CA TYR A 288 -11.63 -2.73 -12.45
C TYR A 288 -11.28 -2.09 -13.80
N ARG A 289 -11.10 -0.78 -13.83
CA ARG A 289 -10.58 -0.03 -14.98
C ARG A 289 -9.29 0.66 -14.59
N ASN A 290 -8.26 0.57 -15.45
CA ASN A 290 -7.04 1.34 -15.26
C ASN A 290 -7.30 2.82 -15.57
N PRO A 291 -7.11 3.75 -14.60
CA PRO A 291 -7.30 5.17 -14.86
C PRO A 291 -6.10 5.83 -15.60
N PHE A 292 -5.01 5.09 -15.85
CA PHE A 292 -3.75 5.58 -16.40
C PHE A 292 -3.33 4.80 -17.65
N GLU A 293 -4.25 4.61 -18.58
CA GLU A 293 -3.97 3.91 -19.83
C GLU A 293 -2.89 4.62 -20.67
N GLY A 294 -2.20 3.86 -21.53
CA GLY A 294 -1.32 4.38 -22.56
C GLY A 294 0.15 4.45 -22.18
N ALA A 295 0.62 3.79 -21.11
CA ALA A 295 2.02 3.91 -20.70
C ALA A 295 2.67 2.63 -20.16
N SER A 296 2.07 1.46 -20.35
CA SER A 296 2.61 0.14 -19.92
C SER A 296 3.15 0.15 -18.48
N ARG A 297 2.38 0.71 -17.54
CA ARG A 297 2.78 0.86 -16.15
C ARG A 297 2.62 -0.45 -15.38
N SER A 298 3.47 -0.64 -14.38
CA SER A 298 3.30 -1.72 -13.41
C SER A 298 2.07 -1.50 -12.53
N ASP A 299 1.57 -2.55 -11.89
CA ASP A 299 0.44 -2.46 -10.94
C ASP A 299 0.76 -1.50 -9.78
N ASP A 300 2.03 -1.46 -9.33
CA ASP A 300 2.48 -0.54 -8.27
C ASP A 300 2.51 0.92 -8.78
N ASP A 301 2.96 1.16 -10.02
CA ASP A 301 2.91 2.50 -10.64
C ASP A 301 1.47 3.01 -10.72
N ILE A 302 0.54 2.16 -11.16
CA ILE A 302 -0.89 2.51 -11.26
C ILE A 302 -1.47 2.83 -9.87
N ALA A 303 -1.20 1.98 -8.88
CA ALA A 303 -1.72 2.16 -7.53
C ALA A 303 -1.18 3.42 -6.84
N VAL A 304 0.12 3.70 -7.00
CA VAL A 304 0.72 4.90 -6.40
C VAL A 304 0.27 6.16 -7.13
N ALA A 305 0.13 6.14 -8.45
CA ALA A 305 -0.42 7.27 -9.20
C ALA A 305 -1.86 7.58 -8.78
N ASP A 306 -2.70 6.55 -8.63
CA ASP A 306 -4.08 6.68 -8.14
C ASP A 306 -4.12 7.24 -6.71
N LEU A 307 -3.24 6.77 -5.84
CA LEU A 307 -3.10 7.30 -4.48
C LEU A 307 -2.73 8.80 -4.46
N LEU A 308 -1.74 9.20 -5.27
CA LEU A 308 -1.32 10.61 -5.36
C LEU A 308 -2.44 11.52 -5.87
N GLU A 309 -3.20 11.08 -6.87
CA GLU A 309 -4.35 11.83 -7.37
C GLU A 309 -5.51 11.91 -6.38
N ARG A 310 -5.86 10.78 -5.74
CA ARG A 310 -6.89 10.74 -4.69
C ARG A 310 -6.52 11.63 -3.51
N MET A 311 -5.23 11.68 -3.16
CA MET A 311 -4.76 12.60 -2.12
C MET A 311 -4.97 14.07 -2.51
N GLY A 312 -4.68 14.45 -3.76
CA GLY A 312 -4.95 15.79 -4.26
C GLY A 312 -6.44 16.12 -4.30
N ALA A 313 -7.28 15.20 -4.80
CA ALA A 313 -8.73 15.38 -4.81
C ALA A 313 -9.30 15.55 -3.39
N TRP A 314 -8.86 14.72 -2.45
CA TRP A 314 -9.25 14.83 -1.05
C TRP A 314 -8.80 16.16 -0.43
N ALA A 315 -7.55 16.58 -0.66
CA ALA A 315 -7.02 17.84 -0.14
C ALA A 315 -7.82 19.07 -0.64
N ARG A 316 -8.37 19.00 -1.86
CA ARG A 316 -9.27 20.00 -2.42
C ARG A 316 -10.75 19.80 -2.08
N GLN A 317 -11.07 18.81 -1.21
CA GLN A 317 -12.46 18.44 -0.83
C GLN A 317 -13.31 17.93 -2.01
N GLU A 318 -12.68 17.35 -3.03
CA GLU A 318 -13.32 16.81 -4.24
C GLU A 318 -13.50 15.28 -4.18
N GLY A 319 -13.00 14.60 -3.14
CA GLY A 319 -13.05 13.16 -3.00
C GLY A 319 -12.91 12.66 -1.57
N PRO A 320 -13.13 11.35 -1.34
CA PRO A 320 -12.96 10.75 -0.03
C PRO A 320 -11.48 10.66 0.37
N PRO A 321 -11.16 10.50 1.67
CA PRO A 321 -9.80 10.26 2.13
C PRO A 321 -9.24 8.98 1.51
N PRO A 322 -8.02 9.01 0.92
CA PRO A 322 -7.45 7.84 0.26
C PRO A 322 -7.09 6.71 1.24
N TYR A 323 -6.43 7.03 2.33
CA TYR A 323 -6.10 6.09 3.40
C TYR A 323 -5.86 6.83 4.73
N PRO A 324 -6.86 6.92 5.61
CA PRO A 324 -6.78 7.67 6.86
C PRO A 324 -5.66 7.19 7.79
N LEU A 325 -5.08 8.10 8.56
CA LEU A 325 -4.08 7.77 9.59
C LEU A 325 -4.55 6.67 10.55
N ALA A 326 -5.84 6.66 10.91
CA ALA A 326 -6.43 5.64 11.78
C ALA A 326 -6.26 4.22 11.22
N GLU A 327 -6.54 4.03 9.92
CA GLU A 327 -6.40 2.75 9.23
C GLU A 327 -4.94 2.27 9.25
N ALA A 328 -4.00 3.15 8.91
CA ALA A 328 -2.57 2.82 8.92
C ALA A 328 -2.03 2.54 10.33
N CYS A 329 -2.53 3.24 11.36
CA CYS A 329 -2.21 2.93 12.75
C CYS A 329 -2.70 1.54 13.14
N GLN A 330 -3.90 1.14 12.73
CA GLN A 330 -4.45 -0.18 13.00
C GLN A 330 -3.67 -1.28 12.27
N ASP A 331 -3.32 -1.06 11.01
CA ASP A 331 -2.50 -2.02 10.25
C ASP A 331 -1.14 -2.24 10.92
N HIS A 332 -0.49 -1.15 11.30
CA HIS A 332 0.83 -1.24 11.92
C HIS A 332 0.77 -1.81 13.33
N LEU A 333 -0.26 -1.52 14.13
CA LEU A 333 -0.51 -2.16 15.42
C LEU A 333 -0.53 -3.69 15.30
N ILE A 334 -1.30 -4.21 14.34
CA ILE A 334 -1.39 -5.66 14.12
C ILE A 334 -0.07 -6.20 13.55
N GLY A 335 0.59 -5.45 12.65
CA GLY A 335 1.92 -5.81 12.15
C GLY A 335 2.98 -5.91 13.25
N LEU A 336 2.97 -5.01 14.23
CA LEU A 336 3.83 -5.06 15.43
C LEU A 336 3.50 -6.29 16.29
N ALA A 337 2.20 -6.62 16.45
CA ALA A 337 1.78 -7.82 17.19
C ALA A 337 2.26 -9.12 16.52
N ILE A 338 2.31 -9.18 15.19
CA ILE A 338 2.91 -10.31 14.45
C ILE A 338 4.39 -10.45 14.82
N GLY A 339 5.15 -9.35 14.77
CA GLY A 339 6.57 -9.36 15.12
C GLY A 339 6.83 -9.76 16.58
N GLU A 340 6.02 -9.25 17.51
CA GLU A 340 6.15 -9.58 18.94
C GLU A 340 5.79 -11.04 19.23
N SER A 341 4.70 -11.56 18.63
CA SER A 341 4.29 -12.97 18.78
C SER A 341 5.35 -13.90 18.19
N ALA A 342 5.89 -13.60 17.03
CA ALA A 342 6.97 -14.40 16.42
C ALA A 342 8.23 -14.43 17.26
N LYS A 343 8.55 -13.33 17.96
CA LYS A 343 9.71 -13.21 18.84
C LYS A 343 9.54 -13.94 20.18
N THR A 344 8.35 -13.83 20.78
CA THR A 344 8.08 -14.40 22.13
C THR A 344 7.59 -15.85 22.09
N GLY A 345 7.07 -16.31 20.94
CA GLY A 345 6.42 -17.62 20.76
C GLY A 345 5.03 -17.72 21.41
N GLY A 346 4.53 -16.62 22.01
CA GLY A 346 3.22 -16.56 22.64
C GLY A 346 2.19 -15.75 21.84
N PRO A 347 0.88 -15.85 22.19
CA PRO A 347 -0.14 -15.01 21.58
C PRO A 347 0.01 -13.56 22.03
N VAL A 348 -0.34 -12.63 21.13
CA VAL A 348 -0.43 -11.20 21.40
C VAL A 348 -1.83 -10.72 21.03
N THR A 349 -2.56 -10.13 21.97
CA THR A 349 -3.89 -9.57 21.68
C THR A 349 -3.78 -8.05 21.52
N THR A 350 -4.25 -7.52 20.39
CA THR A 350 -4.32 -6.07 20.18
C THR A 350 -5.47 -5.47 20.97
N GLY A 351 -5.24 -4.33 21.61
CA GLY A 351 -6.28 -3.58 22.30
C GLY A 351 -7.07 -2.67 21.35
N LYS A 352 -8.20 -2.14 21.84
CA LYS A 352 -8.88 -1.05 21.18
C LYS A 352 -8.13 0.26 21.46
N GLU A 353 -7.64 0.90 20.43
CA GLU A 353 -6.87 2.14 20.52
C GLU A 353 -7.73 3.39 20.26
N ALA A 354 -7.21 4.56 20.59
CA ALA A 354 -7.93 5.82 20.45
C ALA A 354 -8.34 6.16 18.99
N TRP A 355 -7.67 5.58 18.00
CA TRP A 355 -8.02 5.75 16.58
C TRP A 355 -9.18 4.85 16.10
N ALA A 356 -9.64 3.93 16.94
CA ALA A 356 -10.76 3.03 16.66
C ALA A 356 -12.11 3.56 17.17
N SER A 357 -12.17 4.85 17.50
CA SER A 357 -13.37 5.53 18.04
C SER A 357 -14.23 6.15 16.95
#